data_946480a46bbaefecf67a2a649ba55c23
#
_entry.id   946480a46bbaefecf67a2a649ba55c23
#
_cell.length_a   1.000
_cell.length_b   1.000
_cell.length_c   1.000
_cell.angle_alpha   90.00
_cell.angle_beta   90.00
_cell.angle_gamma   90.00
#
_symmetry.space_group_name_H-M   'P 1'
#
loop_
_entity.id
_entity.type
_entity.pdbx_description
1 polymer ?
#
loop_
_entity_poly.entity_id
_entity_poly.type
_entity_poly.pdbx_seq_one_letter_code
_entity_poly.pdbx_strand_id
1 'polypeptide(L)'
;MKNRWLGMACVLPLLVACNSESSAIKVSSESVSQKQIDTIVSNINELYPEATPEQKQKAAEVVVRAIESMVFVEGGSFDMGDFKMDCDFPTKSENRLDWSPDAQCLSHFASSMFGAQYLHKVTLDSYSISKYEASFIDMEWMRQINQLPVGANKWEGYAQLKDIVQRDTEEYSELMKWHYKNHKPAQTKTWQESKDYCQWLGEVSGLPFDLPTEAQWEYAARSRGQHYYYATNDGYRSLSEGQYFSPTAERYVDVKASEVNTGRSSEEYIGRWPSNPLGIYGMSNGIYEWVNDWYEKDYYLSSVEANPLGPKTGTQKVIRDSVSNKMTFGRSGQDIESDTYNPSLSFRCSIQKPKPITK
;
A
#
# COMPACT_ATOMS: atom_id res chain seq x y z
N MET A 1 -39.49 55.77 62.86
CA MET A 1 -38.37 54.93 63.27
C MET A 1 -38.70 53.50 62.90
N LYS A 2 -38.24 53.01 61.80
CA LYS A 2 -38.24 51.58 61.43
C LYS A 2 -37.09 51.37 60.47
N ASN A 3 -36.02 50.72 60.91
CA ASN A 3 -34.87 50.33 60.14
C ASN A 3 -35.27 49.20 59.25
N ARG A 4 -34.98 49.29 57.90
CA ARG A 4 -35.04 48.18 56.93
C ARG A 4 -33.61 47.81 56.59
N TRP A 5 -33.23 46.62 56.98
CA TRP A 5 -32.01 45.99 56.53
C TRP A 5 -32.23 45.40 55.11
N LEU A 6 -31.44 45.82 54.13
CA LEU A 6 -31.33 45.17 52.83
C LEU A 6 -30.25 44.08 52.94
N GLY A 7 -30.68 42.82 52.81
CA GLY A 7 -29.78 41.71 52.67
C GLY A 7 -29.26 41.62 51.18
N MET A 8 -27.96 41.73 51.03
CA MET A 8 -27.26 41.60 49.76
C MET A 8 -26.96 40.11 49.58
N ALA A 9 -27.69 39.43 48.64
CA ALA A 9 -27.42 38.03 48.23
C ALA A 9 -26.26 37.99 47.24
N CYS A 10 -25.11 37.49 47.67
CA CYS A 10 -24.01 37.12 46.79
C CYS A 10 -24.39 35.88 46.02
N VAL A 11 -24.66 36.05 44.73
CA VAL A 11 -24.73 34.91 43.77
C VAL A 11 -23.31 34.59 43.32
N LEU A 12 -22.75 33.51 43.80
CA LEU A 12 -21.53 32.93 43.24
C LEU A 12 -21.88 32.22 41.91
N PRO A 13 -21.19 32.53 40.82
CA PRO A 13 -21.31 31.72 39.60
C PRO A 13 -20.61 30.36 39.83
N LEU A 14 -21.38 29.29 39.78
CA LEU A 14 -20.86 27.93 39.63
C LEU A 14 -20.20 27.83 38.25
N LEU A 15 -18.88 27.93 38.23
CA LEU A 15 -18.08 27.49 37.10
C LEU A 15 -18.20 25.97 37.03
N VAL A 16 -19.10 25.47 36.17
CA VAL A 16 -19.11 24.10 35.76
C VAL A 16 -17.86 23.93 34.82
N ALA A 17 -16.77 23.49 35.42
CA ALA A 17 -15.66 22.97 34.65
C ALA A 17 -16.16 21.70 33.95
N CYS A 18 -16.47 21.80 32.65
CA CYS A 18 -16.54 20.64 31.79
C CYS A 18 -15.15 20.00 31.76
N ASN A 19 -14.91 19.07 32.67
CA ASN A 19 -13.84 18.08 32.48
C ASN A 19 -14.25 17.21 31.28
N SER A 20 -13.89 17.63 30.08
CA SER A 20 -13.75 16.69 28.97
C SER A 20 -12.56 15.82 29.35
N GLU A 21 -12.80 14.64 29.89
CA GLU A 21 -11.79 13.58 29.92
C GLU A 21 -11.38 13.35 28.47
N SER A 22 -10.26 13.90 28.07
CA SER A 22 -9.58 13.56 26.86
C SER A 22 -9.31 12.06 26.97
N SER A 23 -10.09 11.24 26.28
CA SER A 23 -9.84 9.80 26.27
C SER A 23 -8.44 9.59 25.73
N ALA A 24 -7.54 9.11 26.58
CA ALA A 24 -6.16 8.84 26.19
C ALA A 24 -6.14 7.80 25.06
N ILE A 25 -5.35 8.06 24.03
CA ILE A 25 -5.12 7.11 22.93
C ILE A 25 -4.57 5.80 23.53
N LYS A 26 -5.23 4.68 23.22
CA LYS A 26 -4.87 3.34 23.72
C LYS A 26 -4.53 2.45 22.56
N VAL A 27 -3.25 2.27 22.30
CA VAL A 27 -2.74 1.36 21.28
C VAL A 27 -1.63 0.52 21.89
N SER A 28 -1.56 -0.76 21.49
CA SER A 28 -0.51 -1.68 21.94
C SER A 28 -0.09 -2.57 20.76
N SER A 29 1.12 -3.08 20.82
CA SER A 29 1.68 -3.99 19.82
C SER A 29 2.69 -4.93 20.47
N GLU A 30 2.79 -6.14 19.97
CA GLU A 30 3.84 -7.09 20.39
C GLU A 30 5.17 -6.84 19.66
N SER A 31 5.11 -6.32 18.44
CA SER A 31 6.27 -6.12 17.56
C SER A 31 6.79 -4.67 17.53
N VAL A 32 5.92 -3.67 17.72
CA VAL A 32 6.30 -2.26 17.79
C VAL A 32 6.68 -1.90 19.23
N SER A 33 7.85 -1.29 19.42
CA SER A 33 8.31 -0.92 20.77
C SER A 33 7.41 0.12 21.42
N GLN A 34 7.27 0.07 22.77
CA GLN A 34 6.50 1.07 23.52
C GLN A 34 7.00 2.49 23.24
N LYS A 35 8.31 2.70 23.17
CA LYS A 35 8.89 4.00 22.81
C LYS A 35 8.39 4.52 21.46
N GLN A 36 8.24 3.63 20.47
CA GLN A 36 7.72 4.01 19.15
C GLN A 36 6.24 4.37 19.25
N ILE A 37 5.45 3.62 20.01
CA ILE A 37 4.04 3.92 20.29
C ILE A 37 3.90 5.27 20.99
N ASP A 38 4.70 5.55 22.01
CA ASP A 38 4.69 6.82 22.72
C ASP A 38 5.01 8.00 21.78
N THR A 39 5.95 7.81 20.85
CA THR A 39 6.26 8.80 19.80
C THR A 39 5.05 9.06 18.91
N ILE A 40 4.38 8.01 18.42
CA ILE A 40 3.18 8.11 17.58
C ILE A 40 2.07 8.89 18.31
N VAL A 41 1.80 8.52 19.55
CA VAL A 41 0.77 9.17 20.37
C VAL A 41 1.09 10.65 20.62
N SER A 42 2.36 10.96 20.91
CA SER A 42 2.81 12.35 21.10
C SER A 42 2.63 13.17 19.83
N ASN A 43 3.10 12.66 18.70
CA ASN A 43 3.02 13.35 17.41
C ASN A 43 1.57 13.57 16.96
N ILE A 44 0.68 12.58 17.15
CA ILE A 44 -0.76 12.74 16.83
C ILE A 44 -1.37 13.88 17.67
N ASN A 45 -1.06 13.95 18.95
CA ASN A 45 -1.61 14.99 19.80
C ASN A 45 -1.08 16.39 19.46
N GLU A 46 0.18 16.47 19.02
CA GLU A 46 0.82 17.72 18.60
C GLU A 46 0.32 18.20 17.24
N LEU A 47 0.29 17.29 16.24
CA LEU A 47 -0.08 17.60 14.86
C LEU A 47 -1.59 17.87 14.71
N TYR A 48 -2.42 17.21 15.51
CA TYR A 48 -3.88 17.24 15.37
C TYR A 48 -4.60 17.62 16.67
N PRO A 49 -4.32 18.81 17.25
CA PRO A 49 -4.93 19.20 18.54
C PRO A 49 -6.46 19.21 18.48
N GLU A 50 -7.04 19.60 17.33
CA GLU A 50 -8.48 19.74 17.12
C GLU A 50 -9.19 18.45 16.67
N ALA A 51 -8.45 17.38 16.39
CA ALA A 51 -9.05 16.12 15.98
C ALA A 51 -9.82 15.46 17.13
N THR A 52 -10.91 14.78 16.78
CA THR A 52 -11.72 14.06 17.78
C THR A 52 -10.92 12.92 18.43
N PRO A 53 -11.28 12.48 19.64
CA PRO A 53 -10.64 11.32 20.28
C PRO A 53 -10.68 10.06 19.40
N GLU A 54 -11.77 9.84 18.66
CA GLU A 54 -11.89 8.72 17.72
C GLU A 54 -10.90 8.83 16.56
N GLN A 55 -10.80 9.99 15.93
CA GLN A 55 -9.86 10.22 14.83
C GLN A 55 -8.41 10.01 15.28
N LYS A 56 -8.04 10.52 16.45
CA LYS A 56 -6.70 10.31 17.04
C LYS A 56 -6.43 8.83 17.33
N GLN A 57 -7.41 8.13 17.91
CA GLN A 57 -7.32 6.71 18.20
C GLN A 57 -7.11 5.90 16.92
N LYS A 58 -7.94 6.15 15.90
CA LYS A 58 -7.86 5.46 14.61
C LYS A 58 -6.57 5.78 13.87
N ALA A 59 -6.10 7.01 13.89
CA ALA A 59 -4.80 7.38 13.31
C ALA A 59 -3.65 6.60 13.97
N ALA A 60 -3.63 6.49 15.29
CA ALA A 60 -2.62 5.70 16.00
C ALA A 60 -2.68 4.21 15.62
N GLU A 61 -3.88 3.62 15.56
CA GLU A 61 -4.08 2.24 15.13
C GLU A 61 -3.56 2.01 13.69
N VAL A 62 -3.84 2.94 12.77
CA VAL A 62 -3.35 2.86 11.39
C VAL A 62 -1.82 2.87 11.34
N VAL A 63 -1.18 3.81 12.03
CA VAL A 63 0.28 3.95 11.99
C VAL A 63 0.98 2.75 12.65
N VAL A 64 0.47 2.25 13.77
CA VAL A 64 1.02 1.04 14.42
C VAL A 64 0.87 -0.17 13.50
N ARG A 65 -0.31 -0.41 12.93
CA ARG A 65 -0.56 -1.48 11.97
C ARG A 65 0.32 -1.39 10.72
N ALA A 66 0.55 -0.18 10.20
CA ALA A 66 1.46 0.04 9.08
C ALA A 66 2.89 -0.40 9.42
N ILE A 67 3.38 -0.09 10.63
CA ILE A 67 4.71 -0.53 11.10
C ILE A 67 4.74 -2.05 11.30
N GLU A 68 3.73 -2.66 11.90
CA GLU A 68 3.62 -4.11 12.10
C GLU A 68 3.63 -4.88 10.78
N SER A 69 3.08 -4.28 9.73
CA SER A 69 3.02 -4.88 8.39
C SER A 69 4.30 -4.75 7.58
N MET A 70 5.35 -4.11 8.10
CA MET A 70 6.60 -3.96 7.37
C MET A 70 7.41 -5.25 7.32
N VAL A 71 7.75 -5.68 6.12
CA VAL A 71 8.68 -6.78 5.86
C VAL A 71 10.07 -6.19 5.62
N PHE A 72 11.04 -6.61 6.42
CA PHE A 72 12.43 -6.24 6.22
C PHE A 72 13.02 -7.01 5.04
N VAL A 73 13.59 -6.29 4.10
CA VAL A 73 14.25 -6.81 2.91
C VAL A 73 15.73 -6.50 3.02
N GLU A 74 16.53 -7.52 3.28
CA GLU A 74 17.97 -7.39 3.27
C GLU A 74 18.47 -7.01 1.88
N GLY A 75 19.29 -5.99 1.79
CA GLY A 75 19.86 -5.51 0.55
C GLY A 75 20.73 -6.53 -0.17
N GLY A 76 21.10 -6.20 -1.38
CA GLY A 76 21.94 -7.05 -2.22
C GLY A 76 21.87 -6.62 -3.68
N SER A 77 22.52 -7.39 -4.53
CA SER A 77 22.58 -7.14 -5.98
C SER A 77 21.71 -8.12 -6.75
N PHE A 78 21.09 -7.63 -7.82
CA PHE A 78 20.32 -8.45 -8.75
C PHE A 78 20.34 -7.86 -10.16
N ASP A 79 19.95 -8.66 -11.12
CA ASP A 79 19.75 -8.21 -12.49
C ASP A 79 18.30 -7.76 -12.63
N MET A 80 18.08 -6.45 -12.70
CA MET A 80 16.76 -5.82 -12.83
C MET A 80 16.32 -5.81 -14.29
N GLY A 81 15.06 -6.07 -14.54
CA GLY A 81 14.46 -6.12 -15.85
C GLY A 81 14.10 -7.54 -16.30
N ASP A 82 13.82 -7.70 -17.60
CA ASP A 82 13.44 -8.98 -18.19
C ASP A 82 14.64 -9.92 -18.32
N PHE A 83 14.73 -10.88 -17.45
CA PHE A 83 15.86 -11.83 -17.36
C PHE A 83 15.75 -13.03 -18.31
N LYS A 84 14.74 -13.07 -19.18
CA LYS A 84 14.60 -14.01 -20.29
C LYS A 84 14.89 -15.46 -19.90
N MET A 85 14.13 -16.02 -18.99
CA MET A 85 14.24 -17.46 -18.72
C MET A 85 13.78 -18.25 -19.95
N ASP A 86 14.43 -19.38 -20.19
CA ASP A 86 13.94 -20.38 -21.14
C ASP A 86 12.51 -20.76 -20.76
N CYS A 87 11.66 -20.98 -21.78
CA CYS A 87 10.24 -21.20 -21.59
C CYS A 87 9.89 -22.58 -21.00
N ASP A 88 10.85 -23.30 -20.45
CA ASP A 88 10.67 -24.57 -19.73
C ASP A 88 9.98 -24.38 -18.36
N PHE A 89 8.94 -23.57 -18.36
CA PHE A 89 8.04 -23.54 -17.22
C PHE A 89 7.34 -24.88 -17.11
N PRO A 90 7.38 -25.54 -15.94
CA PRO A 90 6.57 -26.73 -15.73
C PRO A 90 5.10 -26.36 -15.83
N THR A 91 4.51 -26.76 -16.94
CA THR A 91 3.20 -26.33 -17.36
C THR A 91 2.18 -27.29 -16.84
N LYS A 92 1.76 -27.07 -15.63
CA LYS A 92 0.63 -27.80 -15.06
C LYS A 92 -0.71 -27.09 -15.31
N SER A 93 -0.75 -25.91 -15.93
CA SER A 93 -2.01 -25.20 -16.14
C SER A 93 -2.39 -25.17 -17.61
N GLU A 94 -3.61 -25.56 -17.91
CA GLU A 94 -4.26 -25.48 -19.22
C GLU A 94 -4.46 -24.01 -19.67
N ASN A 95 -4.25 -23.04 -18.80
CA ASN A 95 -4.34 -21.61 -19.06
C ASN A 95 -2.98 -20.99 -19.43
N ARG A 96 -2.21 -21.70 -20.22
CA ARG A 96 -1.02 -21.14 -20.85
C ARG A 96 -1.46 -20.07 -21.82
N LEU A 97 -1.07 -18.85 -21.60
CA LEU A 97 -1.02 -17.85 -22.64
C LEU A 97 0.11 -18.29 -23.60
N ASP A 98 -0.25 -19.09 -24.59
CA ASP A 98 0.50 -19.35 -25.83
C ASP A 98 2.00 -19.62 -25.71
N TRP A 99 2.41 -20.35 -24.69
CA TRP A 99 3.77 -20.80 -24.53
C TRP A 99 3.98 -22.01 -25.45
N SER A 100 4.56 -21.82 -26.62
CA SER A 100 5.10 -22.93 -27.37
C SER A 100 6.55 -23.16 -26.93
N PRO A 101 7.06 -24.39 -27.01
CA PRO A 101 8.47 -24.69 -26.76
C PRO A 101 9.44 -23.85 -27.60
N ASP A 102 8.96 -23.41 -28.79
CA ASP A 102 9.71 -22.60 -29.74
C ASP A 102 9.44 -21.10 -29.62
N ALA A 103 8.49 -20.69 -28.78
CA ALA A 103 8.23 -19.29 -28.53
C ALA A 103 9.24 -18.79 -27.48
N GLN A 104 10.10 -17.88 -27.90
CA GLN A 104 10.79 -17.01 -26.95
C GLN A 104 9.72 -16.45 -26.01
N CYS A 105 9.90 -16.64 -24.72
CA CYS A 105 8.92 -16.31 -23.71
C CYS A 105 8.29 -14.96 -23.97
N LEU A 106 6.97 -14.89 -23.91
CA LEU A 106 6.12 -13.71 -24.19
C LEU A 106 6.56 -12.44 -23.48
N SER A 107 7.42 -12.56 -22.48
CA SER A 107 8.11 -11.48 -21.83
C SER A 107 8.69 -10.47 -22.81
N HIS A 108 9.25 -10.92 -23.93
CA HIS A 108 10.02 -10.06 -24.81
C HIS A 108 9.22 -8.95 -25.51
N PHE A 109 8.00 -9.20 -25.95
CA PHE A 109 7.20 -8.17 -26.62
C PHE A 109 6.76 -7.07 -25.65
N ALA A 110 6.18 -7.43 -24.52
CA ALA A 110 5.70 -6.47 -23.55
C ALA A 110 6.85 -5.74 -22.85
N SER A 111 7.97 -6.42 -22.57
CA SER A 111 9.15 -5.78 -22.00
C SER A 111 9.77 -4.75 -22.95
N SER A 112 9.81 -5.03 -24.27
CA SER A 112 10.32 -4.07 -25.25
C SER A 112 9.42 -2.85 -25.44
N MET A 113 8.11 -3.01 -25.25
CA MET A 113 7.15 -1.91 -25.36
C MET A 113 7.36 -0.86 -24.27
N PHE A 114 7.69 -1.29 -23.08
CA PHE A 114 7.75 -0.44 -21.89
C PHE A 114 9.16 -0.29 -21.27
N GLY A 115 10.19 -0.75 -21.96
CA GLY A 115 11.59 -0.53 -21.58
C GLY A 115 12.15 -1.48 -20.52
N ALA A 116 11.46 -2.58 -20.20
CA ALA A 116 11.96 -3.59 -19.28
C ALA A 116 12.96 -4.59 -19.89
N GLN A 117 13.18 -4.57 -21.22
CA GLN A 117 14.04 -5.51 -21.94
C GLN A 117 15.54 -5.37 -21.65
N TYR A 118 15.95 -4.25 -21.09
CA TYR A 118 17.36 -3.98 -20.79
C TYR A 118 17.73 -4.46 -19.39
N LEU A 119 18.21 -5.70 -19.33
CA LEU A 119 18.70 -6.28 -18.10
C LEU A 119 19.94 -5.53 -17.63
N HIS A 120 19.94 -5.06 -16.39
CA HIS A 120 21.05 -4.30 -15.82
C HIS A 120 21.21 -4.59 -14.33
N LYS A 121 22.46 -4.51 -13.88
CA LYS A 121 22.77 -4.78 -12.48
C LYS A 121 22.31 -3.65 -11.58
N VAL A 122 21.63 -4.00 -10.51
CA VAL A 122 21.23 -3.07 -9.43
C VAL A 122 21.70 -3.62 -8.09
N THR A 123 22.19 -2.73 -7.23
CA THR A 123 22.56 -3.02 -5.85
C THR A 123 21.75 -2.12 -4.93
N LEU A 124 21.04 -2.70 -3.98
CA LEU A 124 20.19 -2.00 -3.02
C LEU A 124 20.72 -2.12 -1.60
N ASP A 125 20.64 -1.04 -0.86
CA ASP A 125 20.70 -1.09 0.60
C ASP A 125 19.47 -1.82 1.17
N SER A 126 19.57 -2.29 2.42
CA SER A 126 18.43 -2.88 3.11
C SER A 126 17.35 -1.84 3.39
N TYR A 127 16.10 -2.26 3.31
CA TYR A 127 14.91 -1.43 3.54
C TYR A 127 13.78 -2.28 4.10
N SER A 128 12.66 -1.67 4.44
CA SER A 128 11.44 -2.39 4.70
C SER A 128 10.34 -1.96 3.72
N ILE A 129 9.44 -2.88 3.37
CA ILE A 129 8.33 -2.62 2.45
C ILE A 129 7.04 -3.17 3.06
N SER A 130 5.91 -2.51 2.80
CA SER A 130 4.62 -2.98 3.29
C SER A 130 4.30 -4.37 2.76
N LYS A 131 3.87 -5.24 3.66
CA LYS A 131 3.42 -6.59 3.38
C LYS A 131 2.26 -6.64 2.40
N TYR A 132 1.42 -5.62 2.45
CA TYR A 132 0.22 -5.45 1.65
C TYR A 132 0.21 -4.11 0.94
N GLU A 133 -0.67 -3.95 -0.04
CA GLU A 133 -1.09 -2.65 -0.55
C GLU A 133 -1.72 -1.83 0.58
N ALA A 134 -1.68 -0.51 0.49
CA ALA A 134 -2.42 0.36 1.41
C ALA A 134 -3.92 0.06 1.33
N SER A 135 -4.61 0.02 2.48
CA SER A 135 -6.05 -0.23 2.51
C SER A 135 -6.84 1.07 2.35
N PHE A 136 -8.03 0.96 1.74
CA PHE A 136 -8.94 2.10 1.67
C PHE A 136 -9.28 2.64 3.06
N ILE A 137 -9.55 1.76 4.01
CA ILE A 137 -9.92 2.13 5.37
C ILE A 137 -8.81 2.93 6.06
N ASP A 138 -7.56 2.48 5.94
CA ASP A 138 -6.44 3.17 6.56
C ASP A 138 -6.20 4.54 5.94
N MET A 139 -6.31 4.62 4.61
CA MET A 139 -6.20 5.89 3.90
C MET A 139 -7.35 6.85 4.23
N GLU A 140 -8.57 6.32 4.42
CA GLU A 140 -9.71 7.15 4.80
C GLU A 140 -9.57 7.73 6.22
N TRP A 141 -9.01 7.00 7.17
CA TRP A 141 -8.69 7.54 8.50
C TRP A 141 -7.61 8.64 8.44
N MET A 142 -6.60 8.48 7.59
CA MET A 142 -5.65 9.56 7.30
C MET A 142 -6.35 10.79 6.72
N ARG A 143 -7.25 10.59 5.75
CA ARG A 143 -8.02 11.70 5.17
C ARG A 143 -8.90 12.41 6.20
N GLN A 144 -9.55 11.66 7.09
CA GLN A 144 -10.39 12.24 8.13
C GLN A 144 -9.61 13.14 9.09
N ILE A 145 -8.49 12.63 9.61
CA ILE A 145 -7.70 13.41 10.57
C ILE A 145 -7.08 14.66 9.94
N ASN A 146 -6.77 14.60 8.65
CA ASN A 146 -6.26 15.73 7.87
C ASN A 146 -7.37 16.59 7.24
N GLN A 147 -8.63 16.36 7.55
CA GLN A 147 -9.80 17.09 7.02
C GLN A 147 -9.89 17.07 5.49
N LEU A 148 -9.36 16.03 4.86
CA LEU A 148 -9.43 15.83 3.40
C LEU A 148 -10.76 15.20 3.00
N PRO A 149 -11.22 15.38 1.75
CA PRO A 149 -12.41 14.72 1.23
C PRO A 149 -12.30 13.19 1.27
N VAL A 150 -13.44 12.51 1.30
CA VAL A 150 -13.51 11.05 1.13
C VAL A 150 -12.87 10.65 -0.19
N GLY A 151 -12.07 9.58 -0.20
CA GLY A 151 -11.47 9.06 -1.42
C GLY A 151 -12.52 8.58 -2.40
N ALA A 152 -12.30 8.87 -3.71
CA ALA A 152 -13.17 8.37 -4.74
C ALA A 152 -12.92 6.87 -4.95
N ASN A 153 -13.90 6.05 -4.64
CA ASN A 153 -13.88 4.62 -4.96
C ASN A 153 -15.12 4.23 -5.74
N LYS A 154 -14.91 3.46 -6.82
CA LYS A 154 -16.01 2.69 -7.39
C LYS A 154 -16.14 1.40 -6.57
N TRP A 155 -17.30 1.17 -5.98
CA TRP A 155 -17.67 -0.11 -5.44
C TRP A 155 -18.84 -0.72 -6.23
N GLU A 156 -18.97 -2.02 -6.22
CA GLU A 156 -20.09 -2.69 -6.88
C GLU A 156 -21.40 -2.19 -6.30
N GLY A 157 -22.29 -1.67 -7.17
CA GLY A 157 -23.59 -1.10 -6.81
C GLY A 157 -23.67 0.44 -6.92
N TYR A 158 -22.56 1.15 -6.91
CA TYR A 158 -22.52 2.61 -7.09
C TYR A 158 -21.66 2.96 -8.32
N ALA A 159 -22.26 2.77 -9.49
CA ALA A 159 -21.61 3.02 -10.78
C ALA A 159 -21.18 4.49 -11.01
N GLN A 160 -21.65 5.40 -10.18
CA GLN A 160 -21.35 6.82 -10.23
C GLN A 160 -21.49 7.38 -8.81
N LEU A 161 -20.43 7.39 -8.02
CA LEU A 161 -20.33 8.40 -6.97
C LEU A 161 -20.26 9.75 -7.70
N LYS A 162 -21.42 10.32 -7.92
CA LYS A 162 -21.53 11.74 -8.26
C LYS A 162 -21.11 12.50 -7.02
N ASP A 163 -20.01 13.22 -7.16
CA ASP A 163 -19.62 14.26 -6.22
C ASP A 163 -19.43 13.81 -4.74
N ILE A 164 -18.40 14.29 -4.15
CA ILE A 164 -17.93 14.20 -2.76
C ILE A 164 -18.95 13.58 -1.78
N VAL A 165 -18.77 12.28 -1.47
CA VAL A 165 -19.54 11.63 -0.40
C VAL A 165 -19.28 12.37 0.90
N GLN A 166 -20.35 12.83 1.55
CA GLN A 166 -20.25 13.50 2.85
C GLN A 166 -20.20 12.46 3.96
N ARG A 167 -19.31 12.62 4.94
CA ARG A 167 -19.07 11.64 6.03
C ARG A 167 -20.24 11.47 6.98
N ASP A 168 -21.17 12.42 7.03
CA ASP A 168 -22.36 12.40 7.87
C ASP A 168 -23.59 11.73 7.19
N THR A 169 -23.37 11.07 6.05
CA THR A 169 -24.42 10.43 5.26
C THR A 169 -24.50 8.93 5.52
N GLU A 170 -25.71 8.35 5.26
CA GLU A 170 -25.90 6.89 5.25
C GLU A 170 -25.05 6.23 4.18
N GLU A 171 -24.91 6.87 3.01
CA GLU A 171 -24.08 6.39 1.89
C GLU A 171 -22.62 6.19 2.33
N TYR A 172 -22.07 7.11 3.09
CA TYR A 172 -20.71 6.96 3.65
C TYR A 172 -20.65 5.79 4.64
N SER A 173 -21.64 5.64 5.50
CA SER A 173 -21.70 4.52 6.45
C SER A 173 -21.71 3.16 5.73
N GLU A 174 -22.48 3.03 4.66
CA GLU A 174 -22.52 1.80 3.85
C GLU A 174 -21.21 1.57 3.09
N LEU A 175 -20.60 2.63 2.53
CA LEU A 175 -19.27 2.58 1.91
C LEU A 175 -18.23 2.01 2.89
N MET A 176 -18.18 2.55 4.10
CA MET A 176 -17.21 2.11 5.12
C MET A 176 -17.47 0.65 5.53
N LYS A 177 -18.72 0.26 5.78
CA LYS A 177 -19.09 -1.13 6.10
C LYS A 177 -18.63 -2.08 5.00
N TRP A 178 -18.86 -1.71 3.75
CA TRP A 178 -18.45 -2.52 2.60
C TRP A 178 -16.92 -2.68 2.55
N HIS A 179 -16.15 -1.60 2.74
CA HIS A 179 -14.70 -1.66 2.75
C HIS A 179 -14.14 -2.45 3.92
N TYR A 180 -14.72 -2.32 5.12
CA TYR A 180 -14.36 -3.17 6.26
C TYR A 180 -14.58 -4.65 5.98
N LYS A 181 -15.66 -5.00 5.27
CA LYS A 181 -15.98 -6.38 4.91
C LYS A 181 -15.07 -6.93 3.82
N ASN A 182 -14.71 -6.12 2.83
CA ASN A 182 -14.07 -6.57 1.61
C ASN A 182 -12.57 -6.26 1.54
N HIS A 183 -12.00 -5.56 2.52
CA HIS A 183 -10.57 -5.28 2.63
C HIS A 183 -9.91 -4.82 1.30
N LYS A 184 -10.51 -3.86 0.62
CA LYS A 184 -10.05 -3.40 -0.68
C LYS A 184 -8.79 -2.54 -0.57
N PRO A 185 -7.86 -2.64 -1.54
CA PRO A 185 -6.75 -1.71 -1.66
C PRO A 185 -7.23 -0.26 -1.82
N ALA A 186 -6.46 0.68 -1.29
CA ALA A 186 -6.69 2.09 -1.52
C ALA A 186 -6.44 2.43 -2.99
N GLN A 187 -7.41 3.07 -3.61
CA GLN A 187 -7.28 3.56 -4.98
C GLN A 187 -7.05 5.05 -4.93
N THR A 188 -6.15 5.54 -5.75
CA THR A 188 -5.79 6.96 -5.80
C THR A 188 -5.98 7.52 -7.21
N LYS A 189 -6.35 8.81 -7.30
CA LYS A 189 -6.44 9.52 -8.58
C LYS A 189 -5.08 10.00 -9.04
N THR A 190 -4.24 10.37 -8.08
CA THR A 190 -2.94 10.96 -8.35
C THR A 190 -1.84 10.19 -7.66
N TRP A 191 -0.64 10.26 -8.23
CA TRP A 191 0.56 9.76 -7.57
C TRP A 191 0.80 10.47 -6.21
N GLN A 192 0.49 11.77 -6.16
CA GLN A 192 0.70 12.57 -4.95
C GLN A 192 -0.14 12.08 -3.77
N GLU A 193 -1.39 11.67 -3.96
CA GLU A 193 -2.21 11.08 -2.89
C GLU A 193 -1.56 9.85 -2.27
N SER A 194 -0.93 9.00 -3.08
CA SER A 194 -0.20 7.82 -2.61
C SER A 194 1.05 8.21 -1.81
N LYS A 195 1.78 9.20 -2.31
CA LYS A 195 2.97 9.76 -1.67
C LYS A 195 2.62 10.39 -0.33
N ASP A 196 1.58 11.20 -0.29
CA ASP A 196 1.13 11.91 0.91
C ASP A 196 0.74 10.93 2.04
N TYR A 197 0.09 9.82 1.69
CA TYR A 197 -0.23 8.79 2.68
C TYR A 197 1.05 8.19 3.32
N CYS A 198 2.02 7.79 2.50
CA CYS A 198 3.27 7.25 3.04
C CYS A 198 4.04 8.30 3.86
N GLN A 199 4.09 9.55 3.40
CA GLN A 199 4.74 10.64 4.13
C GLN A 199 4.02 10.97 5.44
N TRP A 200 2.68 10.91 5.47
CA TRP A 200 1.91 11.05 6.70
C TRP A 200 2.25 9.97 7.74
N LEU A 201 2.37 8.70 7.30
CA LEU A 201 2.86 7.64 8.19
C LEU A 201 4.24 7.99 8.76
N GLY A 202 5.09 8.59 7.93
CA GLY A 202 6.43 9.05 8.32
C GLY A 202 6.39 10.16 9.34
N GLU A 203 5.59 11.19 9.11
CA GLU A 203 5.43 12.34 9.99
C GLU A 203 4.92 11.92 11.38
N VAL A 204 3.89 11.08 11.41
CA VAL A 204 3.30 10.61 12.66
C VAL A 204 4.22 9.64 13.40
N SER A 205 4.90 8.74 12.70
CA SER A 205 5.77 7.74 13.35
C SER A 205 7.19 8.22 13.63
N GLY A 206 7.67 9.28 12.94
CA GLY A 206 9.07 9.68 12.96
C GLY A 206 9.98 8.70 12.21
N LEU A 207 9.43 7.81 11.36
CA LEU A 207 10.17 6.88 10.53
C LEU A 207 10.21 7.37 9.07
N PRO A 208 11.26 7.09 8.30
CA PRO A 208 11.38 7.56 6.92
C PRO A 208 10.51 6.73 5.95
N PHE A 209 9.19 6.82 6.11
CA PHE A 209 8.22 6.24 5.20
C PHE A 209 8.18 7.01 3.88
N ASP A 210 8.12 6.27 2.79
CA ASP A 210 7.93 6.78 1.45
C ASP A 210 7.34 5.70 0.53
N LEU A 211 7.04 6.04 -0.72
CA LEU A 211 6.83 5.04 -1.76
C LEU A 211 8.14 4.28 -2.02
N PRO A 212 8.11 2.99 -2.34
CA PRO A 212 9.30 2.27 -2.76
C PRO A 212 9.83 2.86 -4.07
N THR A 213 11.14 2.74 -4.31
CA THR A 213 11.67 2.93 -5.66
C THR A 213 11.25 1.77 -6.56
N GLU A 214 11.30 1.97 -7.86
CA GLU A 214 11.01 0.92 -8.84
C GLU A 214 11.89 -0.32 -8.61
N ALA A 215 13.17 -0.10 -8.33
CA ALA A 215 14.11 -1.18 -8.06
C ALA A 215 13.82 -1.92 -6.75
N GLN A 216 13.44 -1.21 -5.69
CA GLN A 216 13.01 -1.83 -4.43
C GLN A 216 11.76 -2.69 -4.63
N TRP A 217 10.79 -2.18 -5.39
CA TRP A 217 9.57 -2.91 -5.67
C TRP A 217 9.88 -4.23 -6.40
N GLU A 218 10.67 -4.19 -7.49
CA GLU A 218 11.01 -5.40 -8.26
C GLU A 218 11.85 -6.39 -7.46
N TYR A 219 12.83 -5.90 -6.69
CA TYR A 219 13.66 -6.73 -5.83
C TYR A 219 12.84 -7.50 -4.79
N ALA A 220 11.87 -6.83 -4.15
CA ALA A 220 10.95 -7.43 -3.21
C ALA A 220 9.98 -8.42 -3.88
N ALA A 221 9.39 -8.05 -5.02
CA ALA A 221 8.50 -8.92 -5.80
C ALA A 221 9.18 -10.23 -6.19
N ARG A 222 10.46 -10.16 -6.54
CA ARG A 222 11.32 -11.28 -6.93
C ARG A 222 12.06 -11.91 -5.74
N SER A 223 11.54 -11.74 -4.52
CA SER A 223 12.10 -12.35 -3.31
C SER A 223 13.62 -12.19 -3.21
N ARG A 224 14.08 -10.94 -3.20
CA ARG A 224 15.48 -10.50 -3.25
C ARG A 224 16.14 -10.75 -4.62
N GLY A 225 15.40 -10.43 -5.69
CA GLY A 225 15.93 -10.42 -7.05
C GLY A 225 16.17 -11.79 -7.67
N GLN A 226 15.51 -12.83 -7.18
CA GLN A 226 15.54 -14.16 -7.80
C GLN A 226 14.86 -14.15 -9.17
N HIS A 227 15.05 -15.18 -9.98
CA HIS A 227 14.42 -15.32 -11.27
C HIS A 227 12.95 -15.76 -11.16
N TYR A 228 12.16 -14.97 -10.45
CA TYR A 228 10.72 -15.16 -10.28
C TYR A 228 9.94 -14.29 -11.25
N TYR A 229 9.25 -14.89 -12.22
CA TYR A 229 8.39 -14.15 -13.14
C TYR A 229 7.18 -13.55 -12.44
N TYR A 230 6.65 -14.25 -11.45
CA TYR A 230 5.50 -13.83 -10.67
C TYR A 230 5.87 -13.76 -9.18
N ALA A 231 5.31 -12.80 -8.49
CA ALA A 231 5.48 -12.65 -7.04
C ALA A 231 4.53 -13.60 -6.29
N THR A 232 4.64 -14.88 -6.59
CA THR A 232 3.93 -15.98 -5.96
C THR A 232 4.85 -16.76 -5.04
N ASN A 233 4.33 -17.77 -4.37
CA ASN A 233 5.10 -18.59 -3.43
C ASN A 233 6.25 -19.39 -4.08
N ASP A 234 6.20 -19.63 -5.38
CA ASP A 234 7.19 -20.40 -6.14
C ASP A 234 7.71 -19.72 -7.42
N GLY A 235 7.24 -18.49 -7.68
CA GLY A 235 7.66 -17.71 -8.84
C GLY A 235 6.89 -18.01 -10.14
N TYR A 236 5.92 -18.92 -10.11
CA TYR A 236 5.11 -19.29 -11.26
C TYR A 236 3.74 -18.61 -11.25
N ARG A 237 3.09 -18.53 -12.41
CA ARG A 237 1.76 -17.95 -12.55
C ARG A 237 0.67 -18.79 -11.87
N SER A 238 0.77 -20.10 -11.98
CA SER A 238 -0.10 -21.02 -11.25
C SER A 238 0.44 -21.20 -9.85
N LEU A 239 -0.41 -21.01 -8.88
CA LEU A 239 -0.06 -21.29 -7.49
C LEU A 239 0.17 -22.79 -7.31
N SER A 240 1.16 -23.16 -6.52
CA SER A 240 1.30 -24.54 -6.07
C SER A 240 0.07 -24.94 -5.26
N GLU A 241 -0.45 -26.14 -5.50
CA GLU A 241 -1.54 -26.68 -4.67
C GLU A 241 -1.11 -26.79 -3.22
N GLY A 242 -1.98 -26.40 -2.30
CA GLY A 242 -1.68 -26.45 -0.89
C GLY A 242 -2.64 -25.66 -0.03
N GLN A 243 -2.37 -25.66 1.26
CA GLN A 243 -3.08 -24.87 2.24
C GLN A 243 -2.30 -23.59 2.54
N TYR A 244 -2.95 -22.45 2.35
CA TYR A 244 -2.38 -21.13 2.58
C TYR A 244 -3.20 -20.39 3.61
N PHE A 245 -2.54 -19.70 4.52
CA PHE A 245 -3.23 -18.83 5.46
C PHE A 245 -3.74 -17.60 4.75
N SER A 246 -5.06 -17.39 4.77
CA SER A 246 -5.69 -16.17 4.30
C SER A 246 -5.81 -15.16 5.44
N PRO A 247 -5.10 -14.03 5.40
CA PRO A 247 -5.16 -13.02 6.45
C PRO A 247 -6.54 -12.37 6.59
N THR A 248 -7.30 -12.31 5.48
CA THR A 248 -8.63 -11.71 5.46
C THR A 248 -9.70 -12.65 5.96
N ALA A 249 -9.53 -13.96 5.76
CA ALA A 249 -10.44 -14.99 6.27
C ALA A 249 -9.99 -15.53 7.63
N GLU A 250 -8.81 -15.13 8.13
CA GLU A 250 -8.18 -15.59 9.37
C GLU A 250 -8.12 -17.13 9.51
N ARG A 251 -8.00 -17.83 8.39
CA ARG A 251 -7.96 -19.29 8.33
C ARG A 251 -7.12 -19.80 7.17
N TYR A 252 -6.75 -21.06 7.23
CA TYR A 252 -6.17 -21.76 6.08
C TYR A 252 -7.25 -22.05 5.03
N VAL A 253 -6.90 -21.80 3.78
CA VAL A 253 -7.72 -22.10 2.60
C VAL A 253 -6.98 -23.03 1.66
N ASP A 254 -7.70 -23.95 1.03
CA ASP A 254 -7.13 -24.80 0.00
C ASP A 254 -7.01 -24.01 -1.31
N VAL A 255 -5.81 -23.97 -1.88
CA VAL A 255 -5.56 -23.42 -3.21
C VAL A 255 -5.34 -24.56 -4.17
N LYS A 256 -6.13 -24.58 -5.24
CA LYS A 256 -5.99 -25.57 -6.34
C LYS A 256 -5.18 -24.99 -7.48
N ALA A 257 -4.44 -25.82 -8.17
CA ALA A 257 -3.60 -25.41 -9.28
C ALA A 257 -4.36 -24.68 -10.42
N SER A 258 -5.66 -24.90 -10.53
CA SER A 258 -6.55 -24.20 -11.47
C SER A 258 -6.92 -22.78 -11.05
N GLU A 259 -6.70 -22.40 -9.79
CA GLU A 259 -6.93 -21.06 -9.30
C GLU A 259 -5.75 -20.17 -9.67
N VAL A 260 -5.68 -19.81 -10.94
CA VAL A 260 -4.65 -18.92 -11.47
C VAL A 260 -4.87 -17.53 -10.86
N ASN A 261 -3.79 -16.85 -10.53
CA ASN A 261 -3.80 -15.44 -10.16
C ASN A 261 -4.25 -14.57 -11.37
N THR A 262 -5.51 -14.72 -11.77
CA THR A 262 -6.14 -14.01 -12.89
C THR A 262 -7.13 -12.97 -12.43
N GLY A 263 -7.16 -12.66 -11.12
CA GLY A 263 -8.11 -11.71 -10.56
C GLY A 263 -8.24 -10.49 -11.45
N ARG A 264 -9.47 -10.13 -11.77
CA ARG A 264 -9.74 -8.79 -12.27
C ARG A 264 -9.59 -7.85 -11.09
N SER A 265 -8.91 -6.76 -11.30
CA SER A 265 -8.64 -5.76 -10.27
C SER A 265 -9.84 -5.34 -9.41
N SER A 266 -11.07 -5.39 -9.98
CA SER A 266 -12.30 -5.07 -9.26
C SER A 266 -12.71 -6.12 -8.21
N GLU A 267 -12.20 -7.34 -8.32
CA GLU A 267 -12.53 -8.46 -7.42
C GLU A 267 -11.45 -8.71 -6.37
N GLU A 268 -10.26 -8.10 -6.54
CA GLU A 268 -9.14 -8.31 -5.63
C GLU A 268 -9.38 -7.65 -4.27
N TYR A 269 -8.95 -8.35 -3.24
CA TYR A 269 -8.84 -7.83 -1.87
C TYR A 269 -7.45 -8.16 -1.31
N ILE A 270 -7.02 -7.34 -0.37
CA ILE A 270 -5.71 -7.44 0.25
C ILE A 270 -5.48 -8.84 0.82
N GLY A 271 -4.36 -9.45 0.47
CA GLY A 271 -3.97 -10.76 1.00
C GLY A 271 -4.77 -11.96 0.47
N ARG A 272 -5.51 -11.80 -0.64
CA ARG A 272 -6.29 -12.88 -1.24
C ARG A 272 -5.45 -14.08 -1.65
N TRP A 273 -4.29 -13.84 -2.25
CA TRP A 273 -3.41 -14.87 -2.79
C TRP A 273 -2.24 -15.14 -1.84
N PRO A 274 -1.63 -16.33 -1.90
CA PRO A 274 -0.42 -16.60 -1.13
C PRO A 274 0.67 -15.56 -1.36
N SER A 275 1.42 -15.28 -0.30
CA SER A 275 2.58 -14.38 -0.38
C SER A 275 3.71 -15.00 -1.20
N ASN A 276 4.61 -14.15 -1.67
CA ASN A 276 5.92 -14.60 -2.11
C ASN A 276 6.78 -15.12 -0.92
N PRO A 277 7.96 -15.73 -1.15
CA PRO A 277 8.82 -16.26 -0.07
C PRO A 277 9.24 -15.24 0.99
N LEU A 278 9.19 -13.94 0.72
CA LEU A 278 9.42 -12.90 1.73
C LEU A 278 8.20 -12.62 2.61
N GLY A 279 7.05 -13.21 2.32
CA GLY A 279 5.80 -12.95 3.01
C GLY A 279 5.09 -11.68 2.53
N ILE A 280 5.38 -11.20 1.32
CA ILE A 280 4.76 -10.03 0.71
C ILE A 280 3.65 -10.48 -0.23
N TYR A 281 2.50 -9.84 -0.13
CA TYR A 281 1.28 -10.19 -0.86
C TYR A 281 1.00 -9.20 -2.00
N GLY A 282 0.27 -9.65 -3.01
CA GLY A 282 -0.38 -8.79 -4.00
C GLY A 282 0.52 -8.20 -5.08
N MET A 283 1.81 -8.58 -5.18
CA MET A 283 2.73 -7.98 -6.16
C MET A 283 2.64 -8.62 -7.59
N SER A 284 1.66 -9.46 -7.84
CA SER A 284 1.32 -10.05 -9.15
C SER A 284 -0.17 -10.36 -9.23
N ASN A 285 -1.02 -9.51 -8.68
CA ASN A 285 -2.47 -9.71 -8.64
C ASN A 285 -3.23 -8.87 -9.67
N GLY A 286 -2.55 -7.95 -10.37
CA GLY A 286 -3.13 -7.05 -11.36
C GLY A 286 -3.68 -5.75 -10.78
N ILE A 287 -3.39 -5.47 -9.53
CA ILE A 287 -3.52 -4.14 -8.94
C ILE A 287 -2.22 -3.40 -9.21
N TYR A 288 -2.27 -2.40 -10.06
CA TYR A 288 -1.11 -1.58 -10.40
C TYR A 288 -0.67 -0.78 -9.18
N GLU A 289 0.64 -0.62 -9.03
CA GLU A 289 1.18 0.08 -7.88
C GLU A 289 2.09 1.24 -8.29
N TRP A 290 1.78 2.43 -7.76
CA TRP A 290 2.67 3.57 -7.84
C TRP A 290 3.99 3.31 -7.12
N VAL A 291 5.08 3.72 -7.76
CA VAL A 291 6.41 3.82 -7.14
C VAL A 291 6.94 5.24 -7.21
N ASN A 292 8.09 5.49 -6.61
CA ASN A 292 8.61 6.86 -6.47
C ASN A 292 9.21 7.43 -7.75
N ASP A 293 9.66 6.56 -8.66
CA ASP A 293 10.46 6.90 -9.82
C ASP A 293 9.66 7.61 -10.92
N TRP A 294 10.31 8.58 -11.60
CA TRP A 294 9.83 9.04 -12.87
C TRP A 294 10.00 7.96 -13.93
N TYR A 295 9.05 7.89 -14.86
CA TYR A 295 9.13 6.95 -15.97
C TYR A 295 9.87 7.56 -17.16
N GLU A 296 10.85 6.81 -17.65
CA GLU A 296 11.45 6.96 -18.96
C GLU A 296 11.67 5.57 -19.55
N LYS A 297 11.25 5.37 -20.81
CA LYS A 297 11.26 4.05 -21.41
C LYS A 297 12.66 3.42 -21.45
N ASP A 298 13.65 4.21 -21.82
CA ASP A 298 15.03 3.71 -22.04
C ASP A 298 15.95 3.93 -20.82
N TYR A 299 15.39 4.31 -19.66
CA TYR A 299 16.17 4.59 -18.46
C TYR A 299 17.11 3.45 -18.05
N TYR A 300 16.69 2.20 -18.23
CA TYR A 300 17.49 1.03 -17.85
C TYR A 300 18.84 0.94 -18.61
N LEU A 301 18.98 1.60 -19.78
CA LEU A 301 20.26 1.70 -20.48
C LEU A 301 21.28 2.60 -19.78
N SER A 302 20.82 3.51 -18.94
CA SER A 302 21.64 4.51 -18.24
C SER A 302 21.48 4.50 -16.73
N SER A 303 20.74 3.52 -16.19
CA SER A 303 20.51 3.37 -14.76
C SER A 303 21.84 3.24 -14.01
N VAL A 304 21.93 3.92 -12.87
CA VAL A 304 23.04 3.70 -11.94
C VAL A 304 22.87 2.37 -11.22
N GLU A 305 24.00 1.70 -10.88
CA GLU A 305 23.94 0.41 -10.21
C GLU A 305 23.47 0.54 -8.75
N ALA A 306 23.92 1.54 -8.02
CA ALA A 306 23.68 1.66 -6.58
C ALA A 306 22.40 2.47 -6.30
N ASN A 307 21.40 1.86 -5.67
CA ASN A 307 20.17 2.49 -5.22
C ASN A 307 19.53 3.44 -6.27
N PRO A 308 19.23 2.97 -7.49
CA PRO A 308 18.64 3.82 -8.53
C PRO A 308 17.32 4.43 -8.09
N LEU A 309 17.10 5.71 -8.46
CA LEU A 309 15.91 6.50 -8.12
C LEU A 309 15.11 6.91 -9.36
N GLY A 310 15.39 6.30 -10.50
CA GLY A 310 14.81 6.72 -11.77
C GLY A 310 15.43 8.02 -12.35
N PRO A 311 14.87 8.53 -13.44
CA PRO A 311 15.22 9.84 -13.99
C PRO A 311 14.96 10.96 -12.98
N LYS A 312 15.72 12.05 -13.06
CA LYS A 312 15.56 13.20 -12.14
C LYS A 312 14.23 13.92 -12.31
N THR A 313 13.70 13.93 -13.51
CA THR A 313 12.44 14.60 -13.88
C THR A 313 11.72 13.78 -14.93
N GLY A 314 10.42 13.98 -15.07
CA GLY A 314 9.58 13.34 -16.06
C GLY A 314 8.16 13.93 -16.06
N THR A 315 7.31 13.40 -16.91
CA THR A 315 5.87 13.74 -16.97
C THR A 315 4.99 12.62 -16.44
N GLN A 316 5.54 11.40 -16.38
CA GLN A 316 4.86 10.20 -15.91
C GLN A 316 5.63 9.56 -14.77
N LYS A 317 4.93 8.95 -13.84
CA LYS A 317 5.51 8.09 -12.80
C LYS A 317 5.45 6.63 -13.21
N VAL A 318 6.38 5.84 -12.70
CA VAL A 318 6.35 4.39 -12.91
C VAL A 318 5.19 3.78 -12.12
N ILE A 319 4.46 2.89 -12.77
CA ILE A 319 3.56 1.92 -12.14
C ILE A 319 4.05 0.50 -12.41
N ARG A 320 3.89 -0.36 -11.40
CA ARG A 320 4.30 -1.76 -11.42
C ARG A 320 3.07 -2.68 -11.48
N ASP A 321 3.26 -3.94 -11.82
CA ASP A 321 2.20 -4.95 -12.06
C ASP A 321 1.24 -4.59 -13.21
N SER A 322 1.60 -3.61 -14.05
CA SER A 322 0.68 -2.94 -14.98
C SER A 322 0.52 -3.62 -16.33
N VAL A 323 1.56 -4.28 -16.80
CA VAL A 323 1.62 -4.86 -18.14
C VAL A 323 2.36 -6.17 -18.10
N SER A 324 2.40 -6.87 -19.22
CA SER A 324 3.14 -8.13 -19.30
C SER A 324 2.57 -9.24 -18.42
N ASN A 325 1.25 -9.34 -18.38
CA ASN A 325 0.58 -10.44 -17.68
C ASN A 325 0.97 -10.56 -16.19
N LYS A 326 1.14 -9.44 -15.49
CA LYS A 326 1.46 -9.39 -14.05
C LYS A 326 2.85 -9.91 -13.67
N MET A 327 3.79 -9.88 -14.61
CA MET A 327 5.17 -10.28 -14.35
C MET A 327 5.90 -9.27 -13.46
N THR A 328 6.80 -9.76 -12.64
CA THR A 328 7.53 -8.95 -11.64
C THR A 328 8.37 -7.82 -12.23
N PHE A 329 8.82 -7.94 -13.47
CA PHE A 329 9.52 -6.89 -14.21
C PHE A 329 8.58 -5.96 -15.01
N GLY A 330 7.26 -6.20 -15.00
CA GLY A 330 6.28 -5.38 -15.70
C GLY A 330 6.28 -3.94 -15.16
N ARG A 331 6.49 -2.98 -16.07
CA ARG A 331 6.52 -1.54 -15.77
C ARG A 331 5.81 -0.76 -16.87
N SER A 332 5.26 0.38 -16.52
CA SER A 332 4.79 1.38 -17.50
C SER A 332 4.79 2.78 -16.90
N GLY A 333 4.67 3.78 -17.77
CA GLY A 333 4.43 5.16 -17.36
C GLY A 333 2.95 5.42 -17.16
N GLN A 334 2.62 6.14 -16.12
CA GLN A 334 1.29 6.63 -15.83
C GLN A 334 1.35 8.14 -15.53
N ASP A 335 0.45 8.91 -16.11
CA ASP A 335 0.33 10.34 -15.83
C ASP A 335 0.09 10.56 -14.34
N ILE A 336 0.78 11.55 -13.77
CA ILE A 336 0.74 11.86 -12.33
C ILE A 336 -0.63 12.31 -11.85
N GLU A 337 -1.42 12.86 -12.75
CA GLU A 337 -2.82 13.24 -12.57
C GLU A 337 -3.65 12.59 -13.67
N SER A 338 -4.78 12.05 -13.30
CA SER A 338 -5.73 11.51 -14.26
C SER A 338 -7.12 12.02 -13.92
N ASP A 339 -7.78 12.57 -14.93
CA ASP A 339 -9.20 12.90 -14.83
C ASP A 339 -10.07 11.64 -14.72
N THR A 340 -9.52 10.52 -15.17
CA THR A 340 -10.19 9.23 -15.12
C THR A 340 -9.63 8.38 -13.99
N TYR A 341 -10.51 7.97 -13.13
CA TYR A 341 -10.22 7.05 -12.03
C TYR A 341 -9.84 5.66 -12.56
N ASN A 342 -8.65 5.18 -12.21
CA ASN A 342 -8.24 3.81 -12.52
C ASN A 342 -8.53 2.91 -11.31
N PRO A 343 -9.56 2.06 -11.35
CA PRO A 343 -9.94 1.20 -10.23
C PRO A 343 -8.89 0.13 -9.89
N SER A 344 -7.88 -0.01 -10.73
CA SER A 344 -6.81 -0.99 -10.57
C SER A 344 -5.50 -0.39 -10.08
N LEU A 345 -5.47 0.89 -9.70
CA LEU A 345 -4.25 1.59 -9.34
C LEU A 345 -4.22 1.90 -7.85
N SER A 346 -3.27 1.31 -7.16
CA SER A 346 -3.02 1.40 -5.73
C SER A 346 -1.55 1.71 -5.45
N PHE A 347 -1.08 1.43 -4.26
CA PHE A 347 0.31 1.61 -3.85
C PHE A 347 0.60 0.82 -2.57
N ARG A 348 1.88 0.71 -2.24
CA ARG A 348 2.38 0.31 -0.92
C ARG A 348 3.49 1.24 -0.46
N CYS A 349 3.77 1.28 0.84
CA CYS A 349 4.83 2.12 1.38
C CYS A 349 6.10 1.32 1.65
N SER A 350 7.21 2.02 1.78
CA SER A 350 8.51 1.51 2.20
C SER A 350 9.12 2.36 3.30
N ILE A 351 10.08 1.82 4.02
CA ILE A 351 10.87 2.53 5.03
C ILE A 351 12.34 2.37 4.69
N GLN A 352 13.01 3.50 4.51
CA GLN A 352 14.42 3.58 4.14
C GLN A 352 15.30 3.45 5.40
N LYS A 353 15.41 2.24 5.94
CA LYS A 353 16.28 1.94 7.08
C LYS A 353 17.02 0.63 6.89
N PRO A 354 18.35 0.60 7.22
CA PRO A 354 19.19 -0.58 7.00
C PRO A 354 18.98 -1.69 8.05
N LYS A 355 18.06 -1.52 8.98
CA LYS A 355 17.77 -2.49 10.05
C LYS A 355 16.25 -2.68 10.21
N PRO A 356 15.82 -3.86 10.65
CA PRO A 356 14.43 -4.09 10.99
C PRO A 356 13.90 -3.04 11.98
N ILE A 357 12.65 -2.64 11.84
CA ILE A 357 11.97 -1.66 12.69
C ILE A 357 11.05 -2.31 13.73
N THR A 358 10.73 -3.57 13.51
CA THR A 358 9.99 -4.42 14.43
C THR A 358 10.95 -5.42 15.12
N LYS A 359 10.52 -5.99 16.24
CA LYS A 359 11.29 -7.01 16.98
C LYS A 359 11.27 -8.34 16.24
#